data_de67ff785f506139ec348bd828556479
#
_entry.id   de67ff785f506139ec348bd828556479
#
_cell.length_a   1.000
_cell.length_b   1.000
_cell.length_c   1.000
_cell.angle_alpha   90.00
_cell.angle_beta   90.00
_cell.angle_gamma   90.00
#
_symmetry.space_group_name_H-M   'P 1'
#
loop_
_entity.id
_entity.type
_entity.pdbx_description
1 polymer ?
#
loop_
_entity_poly.entity_id
_entity_poly.type
_entity_poly.pdbx_seq_one_letter_code
_entity_poly.pdbx_strand_id
1 'polypeptide(L)'
;MTHRQGDHTEERRETAGEAGYHVSRYLICATVPNVQGIAVANLFNGICGMCSPLEWALLAEACDLPRDNPFVTRFVRLGLMVDFDERAALQTLGRAACAAPQQVSLTICPTMGCNFDCPYCFSTHHGKVMSPEVQDDVVSLAQRMLDASGAERLSVTWFGGEPLLAPRVIESLSSRLISCVEQRGGTYGANIITNGYFLTQEVADMLTAARVQHVQVTVDGIGAMHDATRRLADGSPTFDRIVSNLQDNRLAFHVHVRCNVHEGNRGEFGDLRAYMEHVAEVSGNDISCFPALVRDSTAADARAQQVDLVRGTDMGDLSVFQRVRHFGPARGSFCGAHSLWDVGIDEQGRLHKCWEAVDKPALSFGTARDWNPADPIATAAFPDNLTKFLNTAQPTSDAECLDCVWLPLCAGGCPYRRLFESKACVAYKDDAQTFVRELYAYMHAQRKPADNPNHKSRAKRH
;
A
#
# COMPACT_ATOMS: atom_id res chain seq x y z
N MET A 1 -17.72 42.86 -1.32
CA MET A 1 -17.90 42.37 -2.69
C MET A 1 -17.38 40.94 -2.70
N THR A 2 -18.28 40.02 -2.52
CA THR A 2 -18.01 38.58 -2.43
C THR A 2 -18.00 38.01 -3.86
N HIS A 3 -16.83 37.75 -4.39
CA HIS A 3 -16.70 36.99 -5.64
C HIS A 3 -17.01 35.51 -5.37
N ARG A 4 -18.17 35.08 -5.84
CA ARG A 4 -18.48 33.68 -6.07
C ARG A 4 -17.45 33.16 -7.07
N GLN A 5 -16.52 32.33 -6.63
CA GLN A 5 -15.73 31.47 -7.51
C GLN A 5 -16.66 30.40 -8.06
N GLY A 6 -17.05 30.56 -9.30
CA GLY A 6 -17.87 29.63 -10.06
C GLY A 6 -17.14 28.29 -10.20
N ASP A 7 -17.88 27.26 -10.02
CA ASP A 7 -17.57 25.88 -10.27
C ASP A 7 -17.33 25.65 -11.77
N HIS A 8 -16.10 25.89 -12.24
CA HIS A 8 -15.70 25.71 -13.65
C HIS A 8 -15.39 24.23 -14.00
N THR A 9 -15.67 23.30 -13.12
CA THR A 9 -15.36 21.88 -13.33
C THR A 9 -16.51 21.09 -13.95
N GLU A 10 -17.75 21.55 -13.85
CA GLU A 10 -18.90 20.80 -14.36
C GLU A 10 -19.24 21.02 -15.84
N GLU A 11 -18.97 22.19 -16.43
CA GLU A 11 -19.33 22.46 -17.83
C GLU A 11 -18.32 21.97 -18.89
N ARG A 12 -17.16 21.44 -18.50
CA ARG A 12 -16.11 20.96 -19.43
C ARG A 12 -16.25 19.52 -19.89
N ARG A 13 -17.38 18.87 -19.64
CA ARG A 13 -17.44 17.40 -19.66
C ARG A 13 -17.87 16.71 -20.96
N GLU A 14 -18.35 17.41 -22.00
CA GLU A 14 -18.97 16.70 -23.14
C GLU A 14 -18.85 17.35 -24.53
N THR A 15 -17.73 17.89 -24.95
CA THR A 15 -17.53 18.15 -26.38
C THR A 15 -16.26 17.42 -26.85
N ALA A 16 -16.43 16.21 -27.37
CA ALA A 16 -15.46 15.69 -28.32
C ALA A 16 -15.54 16.53 -29.60
N GLY A 17 -14.54 17.36 -29.82
CA GLY A 17 -14.41 18.11 -31.07
C GLY A 17 -14.25 17.17 -32.29
N GLU A 18 -14.39 17.64 -33.50
CA GLU A 18 -14.22 16.86 -34.74
C GLU A 18 -12.88 16.13 -34.82
N ALA A 19 -11.88 16.54 -34.05
CA ALA A 19 -10.57 15.91 -33.95
C ALA A 19 -10.54 14.59 -33.12
N GLY A 20 -11.56 14.30 -32.34
CA GLY A 20 -11.60 13.10 -31.44
C GLY A 20 -10.71 13.18 -30.21
N TYR A 21 -10.02 14.29 -29.95
CA TYR A 21 -9.29 14.56 -28.72
C TYR A 21 -10.16 15.31 -27.72
N HIS A 22 -9.96 15.02 -26.44
CA HIS A 22 -10.57 15.76 -25.33
C HIS A 22 -9.56 15.99 -24.21
N VAL A 23 -9.77 17.00 -23.40
CA VAL A 23 -8.95 17.24 -22.20
C VAL A 23 -9.16 16.08 -21.23
N SER A 24 -8.06 15.52 -20.71
CA SER A 24 -8.13 14.42 -19.75
C SER A 24 -9.01 14.82 -18.55
N ARG A 25 -9.97 13.96 -18.23
CA ARG A 25 -10.87 14.13 -17.08
C ARG A 25 -10.16 14.02 -15.73
N TYR A 26 -8.97 13.42 -15.70
CA TYR A 26 -8.16 13.21 -14.52
C TYR A 26 -7.04 14.24 -14.35
N LEU A 27 -7.19 15.38 -15.02
CA LEU A 27 -6.28 16.51 -14.90
C LEU A 27 -6.69 17.39 -13.74
N ILE A 28 -5.75 17.65 -12.83
CA ILE A 28 -5.86 18.61 -11.74
C ILE A 28 -4.77 19.67 -11.85
N CYS A 29 -5.01 20.86 -11.32
CA CYS A 29 -4.08 21.97 -11.46
C CYS A 29 -4.02 22.86 -10.21
N ALA A 30 -2.93 23.62 -10.10
CA ALA A 30 -2.77 24.66 -9.08
C ALA A 30 -1.83 25.77 -9.55
N THR A 31 -2.05 26.96 -9.04
CA THR A 31 -1.03 28.02 -9.07
C THR A 31 0.02 27.75 -7.99
N VAL A 32 1.30 27.89 -8.33
CA VAL A 32 2.42 27.72 -7.39
C VAL A 32 2.94 29.10 -7.00
N PRO A 33 3.04 29.44 -5.71
CA PRO A 33 3.59 30.74 -5.27
C PRO A 33 4.97 31.01 -5.87
N ASN A 34 5.20 32.24 -6.33
CA ASN A 34 6.46 32.71 -6.92
C ASN A 34 6.91 31.98 -8.20
N VAL A 35 6.02 31.22 -8.85
CA VAL A 35 6.29 30.57 -10.13
C VAL A 35 5.29 31.08 -11.16
N GLN A 36 5.78 31.56 -12.32
CA GLN A 36 4.90 31.94 -13.42
C GLN A 36 4.40 30.68 -14.15
N GLY A 37 3.09 30.46 -14.12
CA GLY A 37 2.45 29.33 -14.77
C GLY A 37 1.49 28.57 -13.86
N ILE A 38 0.95 27.52 -14.40
CA ILE A 38 -0.01 26.63 -13.73
C ILE A 38 0.60 25.24 -13.66
N ALA A 39 0.83 24.75 -12.45
CA ALA A 39 1.23 23.36 -12.23
C ALA A 39 0.04 22.46 -12.56
N VAL A 40 0.30 21.41 -13.33
CA VAL A 40 -0.69 20.43 -13.74
C VAL A 40 -0.22 19.03 -13.36
N ALA A 41 -1.17 18.21 -12.95
CA ALA A 41 -0.93 16.78 -12.70
C ALA A 41 -2.06 15.97 -13.32
N ASN A 42 -1.71 15.00 -14.15
CA ASN A 42 -2.65 14.03 -14.67
C ASN A 42 -2.58 12.76 -13.85
N LEU A 43 -3.65 12.45 -13.15
CA LEU A 43 -3.74 11.31 -12.24
C LEU A 43 -3.87 9.97 -12.97
N PHE A 44 -4.19 9.99 -14.29
CA PHE A 44 -4.29 8.77 -15.09
C PHE A 44 -2.92 8.29 -15.59
N ASN A 45 -2.11 9.20 -16.13
CA ASN A 45 -0.80 8.84 -16.72
C ASN A 45 0.41 9.14 -15.82
N GLY A 46 0.21 9.80 -14.67
CA GLY A 46 1.28 10.13 -13.74
C GLY A 46 2.20 11.26 -14.20
N ILE A 47 1.77 12.09 -15.13
CA ILE A 47 2.55 13.26 -15.58
C ILE A 47 2.28 14.46 -14.66
N CYS A 48 3.36 15.09 -14.20
CA CYS A 48 3.31 16.38 -13.51
C CYS A 48 4.24 17.37 -14.20
N GLY A 49 3.75 18.60 -14.44
CA GLY A 49 4.50 19.62 -15.17
C GLY A 49 3.93 21.02 -14.97
N MET A 50 4.44 21.97 -15.80
CA MET A 50 3.98 23.36 -15.83
C MET A 50 3.44 23.71 -17.20
N CYS A 51 2.32 24.41 -17.22
CA CYS A 51 1.80 25.12 -18.37
C CYS A 51 2.02 26.61 -18.18
N SER A 52 2.41 27.31 -19.23
CA SER A 52 2.32 28.76 -19.25
C SER A 52 0.85 29.21 -19.18
N PRO A 53 0.55 30.46 -18.79
CA PRO A 53 -0.81 30.97 -18.80
C PRO A 53 -1.50 30.87 -20.19
N LEU A 54 -0.71 31.04 -21.25
CA LEU A 54 -1.21 30.91 -22.63
C LEU A 54 -1.56 29.45 -22.95
N GLU A 55 -0.66 28.51 -22.67
CA GLU A 55 -0.93 27.07 -22.87
C GLU A 55 -2.15 26.61 -22.10
N TRP A 56 -2.30 27.06 -20.85
CA TRP A 56 -3.47 26.72 -20.03
C TRP A 56 -4.78 27.29 -20.63
N ALA A 57 -4.77 28.54 -21.13
CA ALA A 57 -5.92 29.12 -21.79
C ALA A 57 -6.27 28.37 -23.09
N LEU A 58 -5.27 28.04 -23.89
CA LEU A 58 -5.44 27.29 -25.13
C LEU A 58 -5.92 25.86 -24.92
N LEU A 59 -5.57 25.21 -23.78
CA LEU A 59 -6.01 23.84 -23.48
C LEU A 59 -7.54 23.72 -23.44
N ALA A 60 -8.23 24.76 -22.98
CA ALA A 60 -9.70 24.78 -22.94
C ALA A 60 -10.34 24.75 -24.34
N GLU A 61 -9.67 25.34 -25.33
CA GLU A 61 -10.14 25.46 -26.72
C GLU A 61 -9.48 24.43 -27.65
N ALA A 62 -8.53 23.63 -27.11
CA ALA A 62 -7.69 22.73 -27.91
C ALA A 62 -8.49 21.61 -28.59
N CYS A 63 -9.67 21.26 -28.07
CA CYS A 63 -10.54 20.24 -28.65
C CYS A 63 -11.07 20.64 -30.05
N ASP A 64 -11.16 21.95 -30.32
CA ASP A 64 -11.65 22.50 -31.58
C ASP A 64 -10.51 22.80 -32.58
N LEU A 65 -9.25 22.61 -32.16
CA LEU A 65 -8.09 22.82 -33.01
C LEU A 65 -7.79 21.59 -33.89
N PRO A 66 -7.20 21.78 -35.08
CA PRO A 66 -6.74 20.67 -35.93
C PRO A 66 -5.73 19.76 -35.20
N ARG A 67 -5.75 18.48 -35.55
CA ARG A 67 -4.84 17.45 -34.92
C ARG A 67 -3.36 17.76 -35.09
N ASP A 68 -2.98 18.39 -36.19
CA ASP A 68 -1.61 18.78 -36.54
C ASP A 68 -1.18 20.10 -35.87
N ASN A 69 -2.09 20.76 -35.16
CA ASN A 69 -1.76 21.97 -34.42
C ASN A 69 -0.65 21.68 -33.40
N PRO A 70 0.43 22.48 -33.37
CA PRO A 70 1.58 22.25 -32.46
C PRO A 70 1.19 22.18 -30.98
N PHE A 71 0.18 22.92 -30.52
CA PHE A 71 -0.32 22.88 -29.15
C PHE A 71 -1.05 21.58 -28.88
N VAL A 72 -1.93 21.13 -29.79
CA VAL A 72 -2.61 19.81 -29.64
C VAL A 72 -1.60 18.68 -29.57
N THR A 73 -0.63 18.65 -30.50
CA THR A 73 0.45 17.66 -30.50
C THR A 73 1.21 17.68 -29.17
N ARG A 74 1.51 18.87 -28.63
CA ARG A 74 2.18 19.00 -27.33
C ARG A 74 1.30 18.51 -26.18
N PHE A 75 0.02 18.87 -26.14
CA PHE A 75 -0.89 18.46 -25.08
C PHE A 75 -1.13 16.96 -25.05
N VAL A 76 -1.27 16.33 -26.21
CA VAL A 76 -1.36 14.87 -26.34
C VAL A 76 -0.07 14.20 -25.83
N ARG A 77 1.10 14.68 -26.24
CA ARG A 77 2.39 14.15 -25.78
C ARG A 77 2.58 14.30 -24.27
N LEU A 78 2.05 15.35 -23.66
CA LEU A 78 2.06 15.58 -22.22
C LEU A 78 0.88 14.87 -21.52
N GLY A 79 0.03 14.16 -22.26
CA GLY A 79 -1.14 13.47 -21.70
C GLY A 79 -2.16 14.42 -21.06
N LEU A 80 -2.17 15.69 -21.45
CA LEU A 80 -3.20 16.66 -21.04
C LEU A 80 -4.47 16.48 -21.86
N MET A 81 -4.33 15.98 -23.09
CA MET A 81 -5.40 15.57 -24.00
C MET A 81 -5.24 14.09 -24.36
N VAL A 82 -6.37 13.42 -24.54
CA VAL A 82 -6.46 11.99 -24.89
C VAL A 82 -7.51 11.78 -25.97
N ASP A 83 -7.42 10.65 -26.70
CA ASP A 83 -8.34 10.26 -27.77
C ASP A 83 -9.07 8.94 -27.47
N PHE A 84 -9.08 8.53 -26.20
CA PHE A 84 -9.72 7.29 -25.75
C PHE A 84 -10.58 7.53 -24.49
N ASP A 85 -11.53 6.64 -24.27
CA ASP A 85 -12.34 6.66 -23.05
C ASP A 85 -11.51 6.23 -21.83
N GLU A 86 -11.09 7.19 -21.01
CA GLU A 86 -10.31 6.96 -19.80
C GLU A 86 -11.07 6.16 -18.73
N ARG A 87 -12.42 6.24 -18.69
CA ARG A 87 -13.24 5.41 -17.78
C ARG A 87 -13.18 3.94 -18.18
N ALA A 88 -13.39 3.66 -19.47
CA ALA A 88 -13.28 2.31 -20.01
C ALA A 88 -11.88 1.73 -19.84
N ALA A 89 -10.84 2.56 -19.98
CA ALA A 89 -9.46 2.18 -19.75
C ALA A 89 -9.22 1.81 -18.28
N LEU A 90 -9.71 2.61 -17.30
CA LEU A 90 -9.62 2.28 -15.87
C LEU A 90 -10.36 0.99 -15.52
N GLN A 91 -11.54 0.77 -16.09
CA GLN A 91 -12.28 -0.49 -15.90
C GLN A 91 -11.48 -1.69 -16.42
N THR A 92 -10.83 -1.53 -17.57
CA THR A 92 -10.00 -2.57 -18.16
C THR A 92 -8.77 -2.86 -17.30
N LEU A 93 -8.10 -1.81 -16.80
CA LEU A 93 -6.99 -1.95 -15.85
C LEU A 93 -7.42 -2.67 -14.56
N GLY A 94 -8.58 -2.31 -14.01
CA GLY A 94 -9.15 -2.95 -12.82
C GLY A 94 -9.42 -4.45 -13.04
N ARG A 95 -10.03 -4.81 -14.18
CA ARG A 95 -10.28 -6.21 -14.53
C ARG A 95 -8.98 -6.98 -14.73
N ALA A 96 -8.01 -6.39 -15.44
CA ALA A 96 -6.71 -7.02 -15.69
C ALA A 96 -5.96 -7.28 -14.38
N ALA A 97 -5.96 -6.32 -13.44
CA ALA A 97 -5.33 -6.47 -12.14
C ALA A 97 -5.92 -7.61 -11.29
N CYS A 98 -7.22 -7.93 -11.48
CA CYS A 98 -7.89 -9.00 -10.77
C CYS A 98 -7.73 -10.37 -11.45
N ALA A 99 -7.67 -10.40 -12.79
CA ALA A 99 -7.78 -11.62 -13.59
C ALA A 99 -6.42 -12.25 -13.93
N ALA A 100 -5.38 -11.45 -14.15
CA ALA A 100 -4.07 -11.93 -14.59
C ALA A 100 -3.03 -11.78 -13.45
N PRO A 101 -2.80 -12.83 -12.67
CA PRO A 101 -1.83 -12.75 -11.59
C PRO A 101 -0.41 -12.76 -12.16
N GLN A 102 0.40 -11.78 -11.76
CA GLN A 102 1.86 -11.89 -11.93
C GLN A 102 2.47 -12.82 -10.87
N GLN A 103 1.74 -13.05 -9.78
CA GLN A 103 2.14 -13.92 -8.67
C GLN A 103 0.92 -14.43 -7.90
N VAL A 104 1.10 -15.55 -7.22
CA VAL A 104 0.23 -15.98 -6.11
C VAL A 104 0.76 -15.37 -4.82
N SER A 105 -0.11 -14.77 -4.01
CA SER A 105 0.25 -14.15 -2.74
C SER A 105 -0.50 -14.82 -1.59
N LEU A 106 0.24 -15.29 -0.60
CA LEU A 106 -0.33 -15.87 0.63
C LEU A 106 0.11 -15.05 1.85
N THR A 107 -0.86 -14.53 2.61
CA THR A 107 -0.59 -14.00 3.94
C THR A 107 -0.92 -15.08 4.95
N ILE A 108 0.10 -15.64 5.60
CA ILE A 108 -0.06 -16.80 6.48
C ILE A 108 0.14 -16.36 7.93
N CYS A 109 -0.87 -16.64 8.77
CA CYS A 109 -0.82 -16.42 10.20
C CYS A 109 -0.51 -17.74 10.91
N PRO A 110 0.75 -18.03 11.28
CA PRO A 110 1.11 -19.28 11.95
C PRO A 110 0.49 -19.36 13.33
N THR A 111 0.16 -18.22 13.93
CA THR A 111 -0.58 -18.06 15.19
C THR A 111 -1.25 -16.70 15.25
N MET A 112 -2.38 -16.62 15.95
CA MET A 112 -3.00 -15.34 16.34
C MET A 112 -2.60 -14.93 17.77
N GLY A 113 -1.75 -15.71 18.46
CA GLY A 113 -1.15 -15.32 19.74
C GLY A 113 -0.18 -14.16 19.56
N CYS A 114 -0.09 -13.30 20.56
CA CYS A 114 0.89 -12.22 20.65
C CYS A 114 1.44 -12.12 22.06
N ASN A 115 2.70 -11.79 22.21
CA ASN A 115 3.34 -11.52 23.50
C ASN A 115 3.16 -10.06 23.95
N PHE A 116 2.65 -9.16 23.05
CA PHE A 116 2.37 -7.76 23.35
C PHE A 116 0.89 -7.52 23.63
N ASP A 117 0.61 -6.42 24.35
CA ASP A 117 -0.73 -5.91 24.64
C ASP A 117 -0.86 -4.45 24.16
N CYS A 118 -0.84 -4.26 22.84
CA CYS A 118 -0.93 -2.93 22.22
C CYS A 118 -2.36 -2.41 22.23
N PRO A 119 -2.67 -1.22 22.80
CA PRO A 119 -4.04 -0.72 22.94
C PRO A 119 -4.76 -0.41 21.63
N TYR A 120 -4.02 -0.22 20.55
CA TYR A 120 -4.58 0.05 19.21
C TYR A 120 -4.59 -1.20 18.30
N CYS A 121 -4.30 -2.39 18.85
CA CYS A 121 -4.30 -3.61 18.04
C CYS A 121 -5.70 -3.93 17.54
N PHE A 122 -5.84 -4.12 16.22
CA PHE A 122 -7.12 -4.46 15.62
C PHE A 122 -7.43 -5.96 15.71
N SER A 123 -6.41 -6.80 16.02
CA SER A 123 -6.55 -8.26 16.06
C SER A 123 -6.90 -8.77 17.46
N THR A 124 -7.78 -9.74 17.50
CA THR A 124 -8.06 -10.52 18.73
C THR A 124 -7.01 -11.62 18.88
N HIS A 125 -6.34 -11.65 20.02
CA HIS A 125 -5.27 -12.60 20.27
C HIS A 125 -5.77 -13.88 20.95
N HIS A 126 -5.28 -15.04 20.49
CA HIS A 126 -5.47 -16.33 21.11
C HIS A 126 -4.29 -17.26 20.81
N GLY A 127 -3.95 -18.15 21.75
CA GLY A 127 -2.69 -18.91 21.73
C GLY A 127 -2.66 -20.15 20.83
N LYS A 128 -3.57 -20.30 19.85
CA LYS A 128 -3.52 -21.43 18.92
C LYS A 128 -2.40 -21.26 17.92
N VAL A 129 -1.74 -22.38 17.59
CA VAL A 129 -0.69 -22.48 16.59
C VAL A 129 -1.16 -23.39 15.46
N MET A 130 -0.80 -23.09 14.23
CA MET A 130 -1.16 -23.84 13.03
C MET A 130 -0.65 -25.30 13.13
N SER A 131 -1.59 -26.26 13.06
CA SER A 131 -1.28 -27.69 13.16
C SER A 131 -0.57 -28.20 11.88
N PRO A 132 0.12 -29.36 11.97
CA PRO A 132 0.72 -30.00 10.79
C PRO A 132 -0.29 -30.28 9.67
N GLU A 133 -1.51 -30.69 10.00
CA GLU A 133 -2.56 -30.98 9.04
C GLU A 133 -2.99 -29.70 8.28
N VAL A 134 -3.10 -28.57 8.97
CA VAL A 134 -3.39 -27.26 8.35
C VAL A 134 -2.22 -26.83 7.47
N GLN A 135 -0.97 -27.10 7.88
CA GLN A 135 0.20 -26.83 7.03
C GLN A 135 0.16 -27.66 5.73
N ASP A 136 -0.29 -28.91 5.77
CA ASP A 136 -0.50 -29.76 4.59
C ASP A 136 -1.54 -29.14 3.65
N ASP A 137 -2.64 -28.67 4.21
CA ASP A 137 -3.72 -28.01 3.46
C ASP A 137 -3.23 -26.71 2.80
N VAL A 138 -2.39 -25.92 3.49
CA VAL A 138 -1.79 -24.67 2.96
C VAL A 138 -0.86 -24.97 1.77
N VAL A 139 0.00 -25.98 1.85
CA VAL A 139 0.86 -26.39 0.73
C VAL A 139 0.03 -26.85 -0.44
N SER A 140 -0.99 -27.67 -0.20
CA SER A 140 -1.93 -28.14 -1.24
C SER A 140 -2.70 -27.00 -1.89
N LEU A 141 -3.11 -25.99 -1.11
CA LEU A 141 -3.74 -24.78 -1.63
C LEU A 141 -2.79 -24.00 -2.54
N ALA A 142 -1.54 -23.77 -2.09
CA ALA A 142 -0.54 -23.08 -2.90
C ALA A 142 -0.32 -23.78 -4.27
N GLN A 143 -0.29 -25.12 -4.28
CA GLN A 143 -0.20 -25.89 -5.51
C GLN A 143 -1.40 -25.63 -6.43
N ARG A 144 -2.63 -25.74 -5.92
CA ARG A 144 -3.84 -25.50 -6.70
C ARG A 144 -3.90 -24.06 -7.24
N MET A 145 -3.47 -23.08 -6.44
CA MET A 145 -3.44 -21.68 -6.87
C MET A 145 -2.41 -21.45 -7.98
N LEU A 146 -1.20 -22.00 -7.88
CA LEU A 146 -0.17 -21.91 -8.91
C LEU A 146 -0.63 -22.61 -10.20
N ASP A 147 -1.22 -23.80 -10.10
CA ASP A 147 -1.71 -24.55 -11.26
C ASP A 147 -2.87 -23.81 -11.97
N ALA A 148 -3.81 -23.26 -11.21
CA ALA A 148 -4.96 -22.57 -11.78
C ALA A 148 -4.62 -21.17 -12.34
N SER A 149 -3.63 -20.48 -11.76
CA SER A 149 -3.22 -19.14 -12.19
C SER A 149 -2.20 -19.15 -13.33
N GLY A 150 -1.39 -20.20 -13.43
CA GLY A 150 -0.21 -20.22 -14.28
C GLY A 150 0.92 -19.28 -13.81
N ALA A 151 0.84 -18.75 -12.59
CA ALA A 151 1.85 -17.85 -12.07
C ALA A 151 3.15 -18.59 -11.73
N GLU A 152 4.27 -17.97 -12.10
CA GLU A 152 5.62 -18.51 -11.84
C GLU A 152 6.18 -18.05 -10.48
N ARG A 153 5.48 -17.14 -9.79
CA ARG A 153 5.96 -16.57 -8.51
C ARG A 153 4.98 -16.86 -7.39
N LEU A 154 5.52 -17.31 -6.26
CA LEU A 154 4.82 -17.40 -4.97
C LEU A 154 5.41 -16.38 -4.00
N SER A 155 4.59 -15.47 -3.51
CA SER A 155 4.94 -14.49 -2.47
C SER A 155 4.24 -14.86 -1.17
N VAL A 156 4.99 -14.93 -0.07
CA VAL A 156 4.44 -15.21 1.26
C VAL A 156 4.68 -14.03 2.18
N THR A 157 3.65 -13.62 2.93
CA THR A 157 3.80 -12.69 4.05
C THR A 157 3.44 -13.40 5.35
N TRP A 158 4.41 -13.54 6.23
CA TRP A 158 4.19 -14.04 7.58
C TRP A 158 3.58 -12.94 8.43
N PHE A 159 2.42 -13.23 9.03
CA PHE A 159 1.60 -12.28 9.77
C PHE A 159 0.91 -12.97 10.97
N GLY A 160 -0.10 -12.33 11.56
CA GLY A 160 -0.90 -12.84 12.68
C GLY A 160 -0.83 -11.94 13.90
N GLY A 161 -0.84 -12.51 15.10
CA GLY A 161 -0.54 -11.75 16.32
C GLY A 161 0.96 -11.42 16.36
N GLU A 162 1.79 -12.40 16.72
CA GLU A 162 3.24 -12.35 16.56
C GLU A 162 3.72 -13.64 15.90
N PRO A 163 4.10 -13.62 14.62
CA PRO A 163 4.47 -14.84 13.89
C PRO A 163 5.70 -15.55 14.47
N LEU A 164 6.63 -14.83 15.11
CA LEU A 164 7.83 -15.39 15.72
C LEU A 164 7.56 -16.16 17.03
N LEU A 165 6.32 -16.22 17.50
CA LEU A 165 5.90 -17.20 18.53
C LEU A 165 5.79 -18.62 17.96
N ALA A 166 5.74 -18.78 16.64
CA ALA A 166 5.63 -20.07 15.96
C ALA A 166 6.73 -20.28 14.90
N PRO A 167 8.03 -20.12 15.22
CA PRO A 167 9.12 -20.15 14.24
C PRO A 167 9.22 -21.50 13.52
N ARG A 168 8.90 -22.61 14.18
CA ARG A 168 8.91 -23.95 13.57
C ARG A 168 7.87 -24.11 12.45
N VAL A 169 6.73 -23.42 12.53
CA VAL A 169 5.71 -23.40 11.47
C VAL A 169 6.25 -22.63 10.27
N ILE A 170 6.90 -21.49 10.51
CA ILE A 170 7.53 -20.68 9.45
C ILE A 170 8.60 -21.50 8.73
N GLU A 171 9.49 -22.16 9.45
CA GLU A 171 10.56 -23.00 8.90
C GLU A 171 10.00 -24.16 8.06
N SER A 172 9.08 -24.94 8.64
CA SER A 172 8.45 -26.09 7.97
C SER A 172 7.71 -25.69 6.69
N LEU A 173 6.82 -24.70 6.77
CA LEU A 173 6.04 -24.24 5.60
C LEU A 173 6.92 -23.59 4.55
N SER A 174 7.90 -22.74 4.92
CA SER A 174 8.80 -22.12 3.96
C SER A 174 9.54 -23.15 3.13
N SER A 175 10.14 -24.17 3.78
CA SER A 175 10.86 -25.23 3.09
C SER A 175 9.97 -25.96 2.07
N ARG A 176 8.74 -26.29 2.44
CA ARG A 176 7.78 -27.01 1.60
C ARG A 176 7.24 -26.14 0.45
N LEU A 177 6.94 -24.86 0.71
CA LEU A 177 6.46 -23.93 -0.30
C LEU A 177 7.56 -23.55 -1.31
N ILE A 178 8.82 -23.42 -0.85
CA ILE A 178 9.98 -23.24 -1.73
C ILE A 178 10.09 -24.45 -2.67
N SER A 179 10.09 -25.68 -2.12
CA SER A 179 10.15 -26.89 -2.93
C SER A 179 9.01 -27.00 -3.93
N CYS A 180 7.79 -26.61 -3.51
CA CYS A 180 6.60 -26.65 -4.36
C CYS A 180 6.74 -25.75 -5.60
N VAL A 181 7.22 -24.51 -5.43
CA VAL A 181 7.33 -23.57 -6.55
C VAL A 181 8.56 -23.83 -7.43
N GLU A 182 9.68 -24.26 -6.84
CA GLU A 182 10.91 -24.59 -7.58
C GLU A 182 10.75 -25.81 -8.48
N GLN A 183 10.00 -26.82 -8.06
CA GLN A 183 9.66 -27.97 -8.90
C GLN A 183 8.89 -27.60 -10.17
N ARG A 184 8.28 -26.41 -10.20
CA ARG A 184 7.60 -25.82 -11.36
C ARG A 184 8.49 -24.84 -12.16
N GLY A 185 9.76 -24.68 -11.76
CA GLY A 185 10.66 -23.69 -12.35
C GLY A 185 10.37 -22.26 -11.94
N GLY A 186 9.50 -22.06 -10.95
CA GLY A 186 9.10 -20.75 -10.46
C GLY A 186 10.01 -20.20 -9.35
N THR A 187 9.64 -19.04 -8.83
CA THR A 187 10.39 -18.31 -7.81
C THR A 187 9.58 -18.09 -6.53
N TYR A 188 10.25 -18.16 -5.38
CA TYR A 188 9.68 -17.89 -4.08
C TYR A 188 10.30 -16.64 -3.45
N GLY A 189 9.50 -15.85 -2.76
CA GLY A 189 9.97 -14.75 -1.90
C GLY A 189 9.05 -14.60 -0.70
N ALA A 190 9.62 -14.21 0.43
CA ALA A 190 8.82 -13.99 1.63
C ALA A 190 9.13 -12.67 2.32
N ASN A 191 8.15 -12.19 3.09
CA ASN A 191 8.23 -11.05 3.98
C ASN A 191 7.66 -11.46 5.35
N ILE A 192 7.99 -10.71 6.39
CA ILE A 192 7.41 -10.91 7.72
C ILE A 192 7.07 -9.57 8.37
N ILE A 193 5.94 -9.53 9.08
CA ILE A 193 5.56 -8.42 9.94
C ILE A 193 5.60 -8.93 11.38
N THR A 194 6.48 -8.35 12.18
CA THR A 194 6.76 -8.79 13.56
C THR A 194 6.91 -7.59 14.50
N ASN A 195 6.75 -7.82 15.80
CA ASN A 195 7.09 -6.83 16.81
C ASN A 195 8.61 -6.74 17.08
N GLY A 196 9.41 -7.67 16.54
CA GLY A 196 10.87 -7.66 16.61
C GLY A 196 11.46 -8.21 17.94
N TYR A 197 10.63 -8.50 18.93
CA TYR A 197 11.09 -8.92 20.25
C TYR A 197 11.87 -10.25 20.23
N PHE A 198 11.47 -11.16 19.36
CA PHE A 198 12.10 -12.47 19.17
C PHE A 198 13.08 -12.53 17.99
N LEU A 199 13.45 -11.41 17.41
CA LEU A 199 14.36 -11.36 16.25
C LEU A 199 15.83 -11.54 16.70
N THR A 200 16.14 -12.69 17.32
CA THR A 200 17.49 -13.11 17.71
C THR A 200 18.31 -13.53 16.49
N GLN A 201 19.63 -13.71 16.63
CA GLN A 201 20.48 -14.19 15.53
C GLN A 201 20.00 -15.54 14.97
N GLU A 202 19.63 -16.48 15.84
CA GLU A 202 19.09 -17.78 15.42
C GLU A 202 17.82 -17.64 14.57
N VAL A 203 16.91 -16.75 14.99
CA VAL A 203 15.69 -16.45 14.22
C VAL A 203 16.01 -15.72 12.92
N ALA A 204 16.96 -14.80 12.91
CA ALA A 204 17.41 -14.10 11.69
C ALA A 204 18.00 -15.09 10.66
N ASP A 205 18.80 -16.04 11.10
CA ASP A 205 19.37 -17.09 10.25
C ASP A 205 18.27 -18.01 9.69
N MET A 206 17.28 -18.39 10.50
CA MET A 206 16.10 -19.16 10.08
C MET A 206 15.28 -18.38 9.04
N LEU A 207 15.02 -17.09 9.25
CA LEU A 207 14.30 -16.24 8.30
C LEU A 207 15.07 -16.08 6.97
N THR A 208 16.38 -16.01 7.02
CA THR A 208 17.25 -16.00 5.83
C THR A 208 17.13 -17.31 5.05
N ALA A 209 17.16 -18.45 5.74
CA ALA A 209 16.94 -19.76 5.11
C ALA A 209 15.51 -19.90 4.53
N ALA A 210 14.52 -19.28 5.17
CA ALA A 210 13.14 -19.16 4.69
C ALA A 210 12.96 -18.14 3.55
N ARG A 211 14.07 -17.58 3.01
CA ARG A 211 14.08 -16.56 1.93
C ARG A 211 13.24 -15.31 2.24
N VAL A 212 13.19 -14.91 3.49
CA VAL A 212 12.62 -13.62 3.88
C VAL A 212 13.53 -12.50 3.37
N GLN A 213 12.98 -11.60 2.58
CA GLN A 213 13.69 -10.47 1.96
C GLN A 213 13.45 -9.17 2.71
N HIS A 214 12.26 -9.01 3.30
CA HIS A 214 11.87 -7.81 4.02
C HIS A 214 11.23 -8.19 5.35
N VAL A 215 11.71 -7.54 6.41
CA VAL A 215 11.18 -7.67 7.77
C VAL A 215 10.62 -6.33 8.20
N GLN A 216 9.31 -6.23 8.43
CA GLN A 216 8.73 -5.04 9.02
C GLN A 216 8.71 -5.19 10.53
N VAL A 217 9.39 -4.28 11.23
CA VAL A 217 9.37 -4.17 12.70
C VAL A 217 8.64 -2.91 13.11
N THR A 218 7.75 -2.98 14.11
CA THR A 218 7.02 -1.81 14.58
C THR A 218 7.67 -1.21 15.82
N VAL A 219 8.05 0.08 15.73
CA VAL A 219 8.62 0.88 16.85
C VAL A 219 7.95 2.24 16.87
N ASP A 220 7.22 2.59 17.94
CA ASP A 220 6.34 3.76 17.98
C ASP A 220 6.97 5.01 18.62
N GLY A 221 8.26 4.98 18.94
CA GLY A 221 9.03 6.05 19.55
C GLY A 221 10.29 5.52 20.21
N ILE A 222 11.01 6.37 20.94
CA ILE A 222 12.24 5.99 21.65
C ILE A 222 11.92 5.67 23.12
N GLY A 223 12.45 4.56 23.62
CA GLY A 223 12.36 4.17 25.04
C GLY A 223 10.93 4.16 25.56
N ALA A 224 10.68 4.96 26.59
CA ALA A 224 9.39 5.03 27.30
C ALA A 224 8.20 5.40 26.40
N MET A 225 8.42 6.14 25.31
CA MET A 225 7.37 6.46 24.33
C MET A 225 6.88 5.20 23.61
N HIS A 226 7.79 4.33 23.20
CA HIS A 226 7.47 3.03 22.63
C HIS A 226 6.76 2.14 23.65
N ASP A 227 7.34 2.03 24.86
CA ASP A 227 6.86 1.13 25.92
C ASP A 227 5.48 1.53 26.46
N ALA A 228 5.08 2.79 26.31
CA ALA A 228 3.74 3.24 26.68
C ALA A 228 2.63 2.53 25.89
N THR A 229 2.90 2.15 24.64
CA THR A 229 1.91 1.53 23.73
C THR A 229 2.27 0.10 23.36
N ARG A 230 3.54 -0.28 23.38
CA ARG A 230 4.02 -1.58 22.88
C ARG A 230 4.82 -2.32 23.94
N ARG A 231 4.12 -2.74 24.97
CA ARG A 231 4.66 -3.51 26.11
C ARG A 231 4.27 -4.99 26.03
N LEU A 232 4.97 -5.82 26.75
CA LEU A 232 4.55 -7.20 26.99
C LEU A 232 3.21 -7.26 27.72
N ALA A 233 2.52 -8.39 27.62
CA ALA A 233 1.23 -8.60 28.31
C ALA A 233 1.32 -8.46 29.84
N ASP A 234 2.52 -8.65 30.43
CA ASP A 234 2.78 -8.41 31.87
C ASP A 234 3.15 -6.96 32.20
N GLY A 235 3.15 -6.06 31.20
CA GLY A 235 3.51 -4.65 31.33
C GLY A 235 4.99 -4.34 31.19
N SER A 236 5.86 -5.35 31.01
CA SER A 236 7.31 -5.12 30.88
C SER A 236 7.69 -4.37 29.61
N PRO A 237 8.75 -3.54 29.63
CA PRO A 237 9.22 -2.78 28.49
C PRO A 237 9.80 -3.67 27.39
N THR A 238 9.81 -3.17 26.15
CA THR A 238 10.22 -3.95 24.98
C THR A 238 11.22 -3.23 24.09
N PHE A 239 11.34 -1.90 24.19
CA PHE A 239 12.15 -1.06 23.30
C PHE A 239 13.61 -1.54 23.24
N ASP A 240 14.29 -1.62 24.40
CA ASP A 240 15.71 -1.97 24.47
C ASP A 240 15.98 -3.35 23.86
N ARG A 241 15.08 -4.30 24.08
CA ARG A 241 15.20 -5.66 23.51
C ARG A 241 15.08 -5.64 21.99
N ILE A 242 14.13 -4.88 21.44
CA ILE A 242 13.94 -4.75 19.99
C ILE A 242 15.17 -4.07 19.37
N VAL A 243 15.64 -2.97 19.96
CA VAL A 243 16.81 -2.26 19.46
C VAL A 243 18.06 -3.12 19.52
N SER A 244 18.30 -3.83 20.62
CA SER A 244 19.41 -4.78 20.71
C SER A 244 19.35 -5.86 19.61
N ASN A 245 18.16 -6.40 19.32
CA ASN A 245 17.98 -7.35 18.22
C ASN A 245 18.32 -6.74 16.85
N LEU A 246 18.01 -5.46 16.62
CA LEU A 246 18.32 -4.77 15.36
C LEU A 246 19.79 -4.36 15.25
N GLN A 247 20.45 -4.08 16.37
CA GLN A 247 21.81 -3.56 16.41
C GLN A 247 22.86 -4.68 16.51
N ASP A 248 22.63 -5.68 17.37
CA ASP A 248 23.64 -6.66 17.76
C ASP A 248 23.64 -7.90 16.86
N ASN A 249 22.55 -8.15 16.13
CA ASN A 249 22.44 -9.26 15.19
C ASN A 249 22.84 -8.86 13.78
N ARG A 250 23.37 -9.83 13.02
CA ARG A 250 23.63 -9.69 11.59
C ARG A 250 22.36 -10.06 10.80
N LEU A 251 21.78 -9.09 10.12
CA LEU A 251 20.55 -9.25 9.38
C LEU A 251 20.83 -9.27 7.85
N ALA A 252 20.53 -10.38 7.19
CA ALA A 252 20.76 -10.55 5.74
C ALA A 252 19.57 -10.08 4.87
N PHE A 253 18.61 -9.37 5.46
CA PHE A 253 17.39 -8.85 4.83
C PHE A 253 17.21 -7.37 5.16
N HIS A 254 16.39 -6.68 4.39
CA HIS A 254 16.03 -5.30 4.67
C HIS A 254 15.03 -5.21 5.81
N VAL A 255 15.30 -4.34 6.79
CA VAL A 255 14.39 -4.05 7.90
C VAL A 255 13.67 -2.73 7.67
N HIS A 256 12.35 -2.79 7.62
CA HIS A 256 11.48 -1.61 7.59
C HIS A 256 10.94 -1.33 8.99
N VAL A 257 11.51 -0.38 9.70
CA VAL A 257 10.96 0.08 10.97
C VAL A 257 9.74 0.94 10.69
N ARG A 258 8.57 0.46 11.11
CA ARG A 258 7.31 1.17 11.02
C ARG A 258 7.01 1.89 12.33
N CYS A 259 6.83 3.19 12.28
CA CYS A 259 6.31 3.98 13.39
C CYS A 259 4.79 4.17 13.22
N ASN A 260 4.00 3.63 14.13
CA ASN A 260 2.57 3.92 14.17
C ASN A 260 2.36 5.28 14.87
N VAL A 261 2.07 6.29 14.06
CA VAL A 261 1.90 7.67 14.53
C VAL A 261 0.49 7.89 15.02
N HIS A 262 0.35 8.44 16.22
CA HIS A 262 -0.88 8.87 16.87
C HIS A 262 -0.65 10.22 17.57
N GLU A 263 -1.67 10.83 18.17
CA GLU A 263 -1.56 12.14 18.84
C GLU A 263 -0.46 12.20 19.90
N GLY A 264 -0.25 11.10 20.63
CA GLY A 264 0.73 11.06 21.74
C GLY A 264 2.19 11.02 21.30
N ASN A 265 2.49 10.60 20.05
CA ASN A 265 3.86 10.46 19.55
C ASN A 265 4.13 11.22 18.24
N ARG A 266 3.19 12.08 17.79
CA ARG A 266 3.28 12.74 16.47
C ARG A 266 4.55 13.58 16.27
N GLY A 267 5.14 14.12 17.35
CA GLY A 267 6.38 14.89 17.32
C GLY A 267 7.66 14.05 17.35
N GLU A 268 7.56 12.77 17.68
CA GLU A 268 8.71 11.90 17.98
C GLU A 268 9.29 11.18 16.74
N PHE A 269 8.57 11.19 15.60
CA PHE A 269 8.99 10.41 14.44
C PHE A 269 10.35 10.85 13.88
N GLY A 270 10.65 12.15 13.88
CA GLY A 270 11.93 12.69 13.41
C GLY A 270 13.11 12.12 14.20
N ASP A 271 12.99 12.13 15.54
CA ASP A 271 14.01 11.62 16.46
C ASP A 271 14.15 10.11 16.35
N LEU A 272 13.03 9.37 16.26
CA LEU A 272 13.06 7.93 16.03
C LEU A 272 13.77 7.58 14.71
N ARG A 273 13.50 8.31 13.63
CA ARG A 273 14.15 8.11 12.35
C ARG A 273 15.67 8.30 12.45
N ALA A 274 16.10 9.41 13.05
CA ALA A 274 17.53 9.68 13.24
C ALA A 274 18.18 8.61 14.12
N TYR A 275 17.49 8.14 15.16
CA TYR A 275 17.95 7.05 16.02
C TYR A 275 18.12 5.74 15.22
N MET A 276 17.15 5.38 14.37
CA MET A 276 17.23 4.16 13.55
C MET A 276 18.28 4.26 12.42
N GLU A 277 18.52 5.45 11.88
CA GLU A 277 19.63 5.71 10.96
C GLU A 277 20.98 5.48 11.66
N HIS A 278 21.12 5.90 12.92
CA HIS A 278 22.31 5.60 13.72
C HIS A 278 22.45 4.11 14.03
N VAL A 279 21.37 3.41 14.38
CA VAL A 279 21.40 1.95 14.57
C VAL A 279 21.86 1.23 13.30
N ALA A 280 21.36 1.65 12.13
CA ALA A 280 21.80 1.11 10.83
C ALA A 280 23.28 1.37 10.56
N GLU A 281 23.78 2.55 10.89
CA GLU A 281 25.18 2.92 10.70
C GLU A 281 26.13 2.10 11.58
N VAL A 282 25.78 1.94 12.87
CA VAL A 282 26.59 1.20 13.84
C VAL A 282 26.57 -0.29 13.58
N SER A 283 25.42 -0.88 13.27
CA SER A 283 25.28 -2.31 13.02
C SER A 283 25.73 -2.73 11.62
N GLY A 284 25.70 -1.82 10.63
CA GLY A 284 25.86 -2.13 9.22
C GLY A 284 24.68 -2.87 8.59
N ASN A 285 23.56 -2.99 9.29
CA ASN A 285 22.33 -3.59 8.79
C ASN A 285 21.58 -2.62 7.88
N ASP A 286 20.85 -3.15 6.90
CA ASP A 286 20.00 -2.36 5.99
C ASP A 286 18.65 -2.05 6.67
N ILE A 287 18.55 -0.89 7.32
CA ILE A 287 17.39 -0.47 8.09
C ILE A 287 16.85 0.85 7.53
N SER A 288 15.55 0.89 7.29
CA SER A 288 14.81 2.12 6.95
C SER A 288 13.68 2.37 7.96
N CYS A 289 13.29 3.64 8.16
CA CYS A 289 12.19 3.99 9.05
C CYS A 289 11.12 4.78 8.29
N PHE A 290 9.84 4.44 8.51
CA PHE A 290 8.72 5.13 7.88
C PHE A 290 7.53 5.28 8.83
N PRO A 291 6.75 6.37 8.74
CA PRO A 291 5.57 6.56 9.55
C PRO A 291 4.34 5.88 8.95
N ALA A 292 3.43 5.42 9.81
CA ALA A 292 2.11 4.96 9.44
C ALA A 292 1.09 5.46 10.46
N LEU A 293 -0.01 6.04 10.01
CA LEU A 293 -1.01 6.57 10.92
C LEU A 293 -1.78 5.44 11.61
N VAL A 294 -1.92 5.52 12.92
CA VAL A 294 -2.88 4.69 13.67
C VAL A 294 -4.28 5.10 13.23
N ARG A 295 -5.09 4.12 12.89
CA ARG A 295 -6.49 4.36 12.57
C ARG A 295 -7.31 4.35 13.83
N ASP A 296 -8.03 5.41 14.07
CA ASP A 296 -9.14 5.38 15.00
C ASP A 296 -10.41 4.98 14.22
N SER A 297 -10.79 3.72 14.32
CA SER A 297 -11.98 3.18 13.66
C SER A 297 -13.29 3.70 14.27
N THR A 298 -13.23 4.35 15.44
CA THR A 298 -14.39 4.86 16.17
C THR A 298 -14.67 6.34 15.89
N ALA A 299 -13.70 7.05 15.29
CA ALA A 299 -13.84 8.48 15.02
C ALA A 299 -14.86 8.74 13.92
N ALA A 300 -15.83 9.60 14.20
CA ALA A 300 -16.88 10.01 13.26
C ALA A 300 -16.29 10.68 11.99
N ASP A 301 -15.09 11.24 12.08
CA ASP A 301 -14.35 11.82 10.96
C ASP A 301 -12.88 11.37 10.97
N ALA A 302 -12.67 10.08 10.81
CA ALA A 302 -11.35 9.46 10.72
C ALA A 302 -10.47 10.05 9.58
N ARG A 303 -11.10 10.67 8.58
CA ARG A 303 -10.41 11.33 7.47
C ARG A 303 -9.84 12.68 7.87
N ALA A 304 -10.63 13.54 8.54
CA ALA A 304 -10.17 14.83 9.02
C ALA A 304 -9.03 14.65 10.02
N GLN A 305 -9.15 13.71 10.95
CA GLN A 305 -8.08 13.38 11.90
C GLN A 305 -6.81 12.92 11.21
N GLN A 306 -6.89 12.08 10.17
CA GLN A 306 -5.71 11.66 9.41
C GLN A 306 -5.05 12.84 8.68
N VAL A 307 -5.84 13.75 8.09
CA VAL A 307 -5.32 14.95 7.44
C VAL A 307 -4.61 15.86 8.44
N ASP A 308 -5.23 16.11 9.58
CA ASP A 308 -4.67 16.97 10.64
C ASP A 308 -3.44 16.34 11.28
N LEU A 309 -3.45 15.03 11.51
CA LEU A 309 -2.29 14.31 12.03
C LEU A 309 -1.12 14.37 11.05
N VAL A 310 -1.37 14.19 9.75
CA VAL A 310 -0.33 14.31 8.71
C VAL A 310 0.19 15.74 8.60
N ARG A 311 -0.69 16.74 8.63
CA ARG A 311 -0.31 18.16 8.53
C ARG A 311 0.43 18.65 9.77
N GLY A 312 0.08 18.15 10.96
CA GLY A 312 0.66 18.54 12.23
C GLY A 312 1.90 17.77 12.65
N THR A 313 2.29 16.73 11.90
CA THR A 313 3.52 15.98 12.19
C THR A 313 4.68 16.68 11.49
N ASP A 314 5.72 17.03 12.24
CA ASP A 314 6.97 17.55 11.67
C ASP A 314 7.76 16.40 11.02
N MET A 315 7.19 15.88 9.94
CA MET A 315 7.80 14.79 9.17
C MET A 315 8.63 15.31 7.98
N GLY A 316 8.74 16.64 7.85
CA GLY A 316 9.49 17.30 6.78
C GLY A 316 9.10 16.76 5.39
N ASP A 317 10.09 16.58 4.52
CA ASP A 317 9.90 16.06 3.15
C ASP A 317 9.26 14.66 3.11
N LEU A 318 9.35 13.89 4.20
CA LEU A 318 8.80 12.55 4.26
C LEU A 318 7.26 12.56 4.29
N SER A 319 6.65 13.58 4.89
CA SER A 319 5.18 13.73 4.89
C SER A 319 4.65 13.97 3.48
N VAL A 320 5.33 14.83 2.71
CA VAL A 320 5.02 15.08 1.30
C VAL A 320 5.22 13.80 0.50
N PHE A 321 6.35 13.12 0.67
CA PHE A 321 6.62 11.83 0.01
C PHE A 321 5.52 10.80 0.28
N GLN A 322 5.11 10.61 1.52
CA GLN A 322 4.04 9.68 1.89
C GLN A 322 2.71 10.03 1.20
N ARG A 323 2.42 11.32 1.02
CA ARG A 323 1.21 11.80 0.38
C ARG A 323 1.22 11.65 -1.13
N VAL A 324 2.38 11.86 -1.76
CA VAL A 324 2.53 11.85 -3.24
C VAL A 324 3.14 10.56 -3.80
N ARG A 325 3.63 9.64 -2.95
CA ARG A 325 4.32 8.40 -3.36
C ARG A 325 3.50 7.49 -4.28
N HIS A 326 2.20 7.60 -4.20
CA HIS A 326 1.30 6.82 -5.06
C HIS A 326 1.04 7.49 -6.40
N PHE A 327 1.54 8.73 -6.59
CA PHE A 327 1.42 9.41 -7.86
C PHE A 327 2.27 8.70 -8.93
N GLY A 328 1.62 8.39 -10.05
CA GLY A 328 2.21 7.65 -11.16
C GLY A 328 1.11 7.21 -12.11
N PRO A 329 1.44 6.39 -13.11
CA PRO A 329 0.42 5.84 -14.02
C PRO A 329 -0.68 5.10 -13.25
N ALA A 330 -1.91 5.22 -13.73
CA ALA A 330 -3.08 4.58 -13.14
C ALA A 330 -2.86 3.08 -12.94
N ARG A 331 -3.24 2.60 -11.78
CA ARG A 331 -3.18 1.17 -11.43
C ARG A 331 -4.60 0.63 -11.30
N GLY A 332 -4.81 -0.58 -11.76
CA GLY A 332 -6.12 -1.22 -11.66
C GLY A 332 -6.51 -1.60 -10.23
N SER A 333 -5.52 -1.77 -9.34
CA SER A 333 -5.74 -2.09 -7.93
C SER A 333 -4.50 -1.72 -7.11
N PHE A 334 -4.71 -1.41 -5.82
CA PHE A 334 -3.65 -1.21 -4.82
C PHE A 334 -3.68 -2.25 -3.70
N CYS A 335 -4.62 -3.17 -3.72
CA CYS A 335 -4.86 -4.08 -2.62
C CYS A 335 -5.06 -5.51 -3.10
N GLY A 336 -4.35 -6.44 -2.49
CA GLY A 336 -4.50 -7.87 -2.76
C GLY A 336 -5.91 -8.40 -2.54
N ALA A 337 -6.71 -7.76 -1.68
CA ALA A 337 -8.11 -8.13 -1.47
C ALA A 337 -8.97 -8.08 -2.75
N HIS A 338 -8.56 -7.34 -3.77
CA HIS A 338 -9.20 -7.29 -5.07
C HIS A 338 -8.84 -8.48 -5.99
N SER A 339 -7.72 -9.15 -5.73
CA SER A 339 -7.23 -10.26 -6.56
C SER A 339 -7.71 -11.60 -6.01
N LEU A 340 -8.18 -12.49 -6.89
CA LEU A 340 -8.47 -13.88 -6.52
C LEU A 340 -7.22 -14.61 -5.98
N TRP A 341 -6.06 -14.19 -6.43
CA TRP A 341 -4.75 -14.82 -6.20
C TRP A 341 -3.99 -14.31 -4.98
N ASP A 342 -4.63 -13.49 -4.17
CA ASP A 342 -4.10 -13.00 -2.89
C ASP A 342 -5.05 -13.42 -1.76
N VAL A 343 -4.57 -14.25 -0.85
CA VAL A 343 -5.37 -14.89 0.19
C VAL A 343 -4.68 -14.81 1.54
N GLY A 344 -5.43 -14.37 2.57
CA GLY A 344 -5.05 -14.51 3.97
C GLY A 344 -5.46 -15.88 4.53
N ILE A 345 -4.60 -16.50 5.34
CA ILE A 345 -4.82 -17.82 5.93
C ILE A 345 -4.55 -17.72 7.42
N ASP A 346 -5.56 -18.00 8.24
CA ASP A 346 -5.39 -18.02 9.70
C ASP A 346 -4.80 -19.38 10.19
N GLU A 347 -4.52 -19.47 11.46
CA GLU A 347 -3.90 -20.66 12.08
C GLU A 347 -4.81 -21.92 12.05
N GLN A 348 -6.08 -21.75 11.68
CA GLN A 348 -7.03 -22.87 11.52
C GLN A 348 -7.25 -23.22 10.03
N GLY A 349 -6.52 -22.56 9.11
CA GLY A 349 -6.64 -22.80 7.68
C GLY A 349 -7.85 -22.13 7.03
N ARG A 350 -8.53 -21.19 7.72
CA ARG A 350 -9.62 -20.42 7.13
C ARG A 350 -9.07 -19.35 6.21
N LEU A 351 -9.77 -19.11 5.11
CA LEU A 351 -9.38 -18.22 4.04
C LEU A 351 -10.08 -16.87 4.13
N HIS A 352 -9.31 -15.80 4.04
CA HIS A 352 -9.75 -14.41 4.17
C HIS A 352 -9.23 -13.57 3.01
N LYS A 353 -9.96 -12.51 2.64
CA LYS A 353 -9.54 -11.57 1.59
C LYS A 353 -8.78 -10.36 2.12
N CYS A 354 -8.73 -10.15 3.42
CA CYS A 354 -8.10 -8.98 4.02
C CYS A 354 -7.40 -9.33 5.33
N TRP A 355 -6.28 -8.69 5.59
CA TRP A 355 -5.52 -8.86 6.84
C TRP A 355 -6.33 -8.44 8.07
N GLU A 356 -7.18 -7.41 7.95
CA GLU A 356 -8.10 -6.99 9.02
C GLU A 356 -9.28 -7.96 9.24
N ALA A 357 -9.36 -9.01 8.44
CA ALA A 357 -10.39 -10.03 8.54
C ALA A 357 -9.88 -11.37 9.09
N VAL A 358 -8.56 -11.56 9.21
CA VAL A 358 -7.98 -12.89 9.58
C VAL A 358 -8.36 -13.35 10.99
N ASP A 359 -8.70 -12.42 11.89
CA ASP A 359 -9.20 -12.73 13.25
C ASP A 359 -10.74 -12.82 13.33
N LYS A 360 -11.43 -12.67 12.19
CA LYS A 360 -12.90 -12.63 12.08
C LYS A 360 -13.44 -13.84 11.32
N PRO A 361 -13.72 -14.96 11.99
CA PRO A 361 -14.19 -16.19 11.34
C PRO A 361 -15.43 -15.99 10.47
N ALA A 362 -16.32 -15.05 10.84
CA ALA A 362 -17.53 -14.73 10.07
C ALA A 362 -17.22 -14.11 8.69
N LEU A 363 -16.01 -13.60 8.47
CA LEU A 363 -15.57 -13.04 7.18
C LEU A 363 -14.72 -14.02 6.35
N SER A 364 -14.53 -15.24 6.84
CA SER A 364 -13.92 -16.31 6.05
C SER A 364 -14.81 -16.67 4.85
N PHE A 365 -14.19 -16.98 3.71
CA PHE A 365 -14.92 -17.46 2.54
C PHE A 365 -14.78 -18.98 2.32
N GLY A 366 -13.92 -19.66 3.06
CA GLY A 366 -13.70 -21.10 2.95
C GLY A 366 -12.50 -21.56 3.76
N THR A 367 -11.99 -22.75 3.44
CA THR A 367 -10.79 -23.32 4.08
C THR A 367 -9.72 -23.65 3.04
N ALA A 368 -8.45 -23.71 3.48
CA ALA A 368 -7.33 -24.10 2.63
C ALA A 368 -7.48 -25.54 2.09
N ARG A 369 -8.21 -26.40 2.81
CA ARG A 369 -8.51 -27.78 2.41
C ARG A 369 -9.48 -27.83 1.22
N ASP A 370 -10.60 -27.12 1.33
CA ASP A 370 -11.78 -27.36 0.49
C ASP A 370 -11.86 -26.40 -0.71
N TRP A 371 -11.32 -25.18 -0.59
CA TRP A 371 -11.44 -24.18 -1.61
C TRP A 371 -10.56 -24.49 -2.84
N ASN A 372 -11.17 -24.40 -4.03
CA ASN A 372 -10.48 -24.60 -5.29
C ASN A 372 -10.54 -23.31 -6.15
N PRO A 373 -9.38 -22.67 -6.43
CA PRO A 373 -9.33 -21.45 -7.22
C PRO A 373 -9.72 -21.62 -8.71
N ALA A 374 -9.78 -22.84 -9.23
CA ALA A 374 -10.28 -23.13 -10.57
C ALA A 374 -11.82 -23.00 -10.65
N ASP A 375 -12.51 -23.17 -9.53
CA ASP A 375 -13.96 -22.93 -9.40
C ASP A 375 -14.22 -22.18 -8.08
N PRO A 376 -13.83 -20.89 -8.02
CA PRO A 376 -13.68 -20.18 -6.76
C PRO A 376 -15.01 -19.90 -6.04
N ILE A 377 -16.10 -19.78 -6.78
CA ILE A 377 -17.42 -19.47 -6.21
C ILE A 377 -18.12 -20.74 -5.75
N ALA A 378 -18.11 -21.79 -6.57
CA ALA A 378 -18.80 -23.04 -6.23
C ALA A 378 -18.14 -23.81 -5.08
N THR A 379 -16.82 -23.63 -4.90
CA THR A 379 -16.06 -24.28 -3.82
C THR A 379 -15.89 -23.43 -2.57
N ALA A 380 -16.31 -22.15 -2.59
CA ALA A 380 -16.31 -21.31 -1.41
C ALA A 380 -17.44 -21.73 -0.45
N ALA A 381 -17.12 -21.96 0.82
CA ALA A 381 -18.14 -22.26 1.84
C ALA A 381 -19.07 -21.06 2.08
N PHE A 382 -18.54 -19.83 1.91
CA PHE A 382 -19.29 -18.58 2.03
C PHE A 382 -18.98 -17.66 0.83
N PRO A 383 -19.55 -17.95 -0.35
CA PRO A 383 -19.23 -17.24 -1.61
C PRO A 383 -19.50 -15.73 -1.54
N ASP A 384 -20.46 -15.29 -0.74
CA ASP A 384 -20.74 -13.86 -0.54
C ASP A 384 -19.57 -13.12 0.11
N ASN A 385 -18.83 -13.78 1.01
CA ASN A 385 -17.66 -13.17 1.62
C ASN A 385 -16.50 -12.99 0.63
N LEU A 386 -16.37 -13.88 -0.35
CA LEU A 386 -15.42 -13.75 -1.45
C LEU A 386 -15.86 -12.67 -2.43
N THR A 387 -17.09 -12.75 -2.93
CA THR A 387 -17.61 -11.86 -3.98
C THR A 387 -17.70 -10.42 -3.54
N LYS A 388 -18.04 -10.14 -2.27
CA LYS A 388 -18.07 -8.77 -1.73
C LYS A 388 -16.71 -8.07 -1.93
N PHE A 389 -15.61 -8.72 -1.56
CA PHE A 389 -14.28 -8.14 -1.73
C PHE A 389 -13.88 -7.98 -3.19
N LEU A 390 -14.11 -9.01 -4.01
CA LEU A 390 -13.77 -8.97 -5.44
C LEU A 390 -14.56 -7.86 -6.17
N ASN A 391 -15.82 -7.64 -5.80
CA ASN A 391 -16.64 -6.58 -6.40
C ASN A 391 -16.14 -5.17 -6.05
N THR A 392 -15.45 -4.97 -4.92
CA THR A 392 -14.84 -3.68 -4.61
C THR A 392 -13.67 -3.31 -5.52
N ALA A 393 -13.11 -4.27 -6.28
CA ALA A 393 -12.09 -4.04 -7.29
C ALA A 393 -12.57 -3.20 -8.48
N GLN A 394 -13.87 -3.07 -8.61
CA GLN A 394 -14.48 -2.24 -9.67
C GLN A 394 -15.26 -1.08 -9.04
N PRO A 395 -14.57 -0.07 -8.48
CA PRO A 395 -15.21 1.09 -7.89
C PRO A 395 -16.01 1.91 -8.91
N THR A 396 -15.83 1.62 -10.20
CA THR A 396 -16.64 2.17 -11.31
C THR A 396 -18.09 1.72 -11.30
N SER A 397 -18.49 0.75 -10.50
CA SER A 397 -19.89 0.45 -10.20
C SER A 397 -20.55 1.47 -9.27
N ASP A 398 -19.76 2.33 -8.62
CA ASP A 398 -20.18 3.41 -7.75
C ASP A 398 -20.14 4.73 -8.52
N ALA A 399 -21.28 5.36 -8.74
CA ALA A 399 -21.39 6.57 -9.55
C ALA A 399 -20.51 7.73 -9.03
N GLU A 400 -20.42 7.89 -7.69
CA GLU A 400 -19.56 8.92 -7.09
C GLU A 400 -18.08 8.66 -7.39
N CYS A 401 -17.64 7.41 -7.35
CA CYS A 401 -16.27 7.03 -7.68
C CYS A 401 -16.00 7.16 -9.19
N LEU A 402 -16.97 6.79 -10.03
CA LEU A 402 -16.84 6.87 -11.48
C LEU A 402 -16.57 8.29 -11.97
N ASP A 403 -17.18 9.28 -11.32
CA ASP A 403 -17.01 10.71 -11.66
C ASP A 403 -15.88 11.38 -10.88
N CYS A 404 -15.25 10.68 -9.96
CA CYS A 404 -14.20 11.23 -9.10
C CYS A 404 -12.87 11.36 -9.86
N VAL A 405 -12.30 12.56 -9.89
CA VAL A 405 -10.98 12.83 -10.49
C VAL A 405 -9.85 12.01 -9.86
N TRP A 406 -10.01 11.59 -8.59
CA TRP A 406 -9.02 10.84 -7.84
C TRP A 406 -9.03 9.33 -8.11
N LEU A 407 -10.00 8.83 -8.89
CA LEU A 407 -10.16 7.38 -9.10
C LEU A 407 -8.89 6.68 -9.60
N PRO A 408 -8.10 7.24 -10.55
CA PRO A 408 -6.86 6.60 -10.99
C PRO A 408 -5.82 6.43 -9.89
N LEU A 409 -5.80 7.35 -8.92
CA LEU A 409 -4.86 7.34 -7.80
C LEU A 409 -5.36 6.48 -6.64
N CYS A 410 -6.64 6.49 -6.32
CA CYS A 410 -7.17 5.82 -5.14
C CYS A 410 -7.74 4.41 -5.41
N ALA A 411 -8.03 4.08 -6.67
CA ALA A 411 -8.64 2.80 -7.10
C ALA A 411 -9.81 2.34 -6.19
N GLY A 412 -10.60 3.30 -5.68
CA GLY A 412 -11.73 3.02 -4.78
C GLY A 412 -11.38 2.91 -3.28
N GLY A 413 -10.11 3.04 -2.92
CA GLY A 413 -9.65 3.02 -1.53
C GLY A 413 -9.56 1.61 -0.92
N CYS A 414 -9.55 1.54 0.41
CA CYS A 414 -9.46 0.28 1.15
C CYS A 414 -10.75 -0.55 0.99
N PRO A 415 -10.68 -1.81 0.48
CA PRO A 415 -11.86 -2.68 0.32
C PRO A 415 -12.57 -2.98 1.63
N TYR A 416 -11.82 -3.28 2.69
CA TYR A 416 -12.38 -3.58 4.00
C TYR A 416 -13.20 -2.41 4.54
N ARG A 417 -12.63 -1.20 4.54
CA ARG A 417 -13.33 0.00 5.00
C ARG A 417 -14.56 0.29 4.15
N ARG A 418 -14.45 0.14 2.84
CA ARG A 418 -15.57 0.35 1.91
C ARG A 418 -16.75 -0.57 2.19
N LEU A 419 -16.50 -1.80 2.65
CA LEU A 419 -17.52 -2.80 2.95
C LEU A 419 -18.12 -2.65 4.35
N PHE A 420 -17.32 -2.30 5.34
CA PHE A 420 -17.69 -2.43 6.76
C PHE A 420 -17.68 -1.12 7.54
N GLU A 421 -17.14 -0.03 6.97
CA GLU A 421 -17.03 1.26 7.64
C GLU A 421 -17.52 2.39 6.72
N SER A 422 -16.60 3.20 6.20
CA SER A 422 -16.85 4.29 5.28
C SER A 422 -15.85 4.28 4.13
N LYS A 423 -16.17 4.93 3.00
CA LYS A 423 -15.25 5.06 1.87
C LYS A 423 -13.95 5.73 2.31
N ALA A 424 -12.83 5.02 2.18
CA ALA A 424 -11.50 5.55 2.47
C ALA A 424 -10.98 6.38 1.28
N CYS A 425 -11.52 7.58 1.10
CA CYS A 425 -11.06 8.50 0.06
C CYS A 425 -9.66 9.03 0.36
N VAL A 426 -8.96 9.52 -0.70
CA VAL A 426 -7.67 10.19 -0.51
C VAL A 426 -7.81 11.45 0.35
N ALA A 427 -6.78 11.76 1.13
CA ALA A 427 -6.79 12.92 2.04
C ALA A 427 -7.02 14.26 1.34
N TYR A 428 -6.62 14.35 0.08
CA TYR A 428 -6.76 15.57 -0.75
C TYR A 428 -8.04 15.62 -1.58
N LYS A 429 -9.06 14.78 -1.30
CA LYS A 429 -10.27 14.72 -2.13
C LYS A 429 -10.89 16.10 -2.38
N ASP A 430 -10.86 16.97 -1.36
CA ASP A 430 -11.45 18.30 -1.42
C ASP A 430 -10.40 19.43 -1.54
N ASP A 431 -9.11 19.09 -1.71
CA ASP A 431 -8.00 20.05 -1.79
C ASP A 431 -6.95 19.62 -2.84
N ALA A 432 -7.39 19.53 -4.08
CA ALA A 432 -6.52 19.16 -5.20
C ALA A 432 -5.38 20.17 -5.42
N GLN A 433 -5.59 21.44 -5.09
CA GLN A 433 -4.57 22.47 -5.27
C GLN A 433 -3.36 22.23 -4.35
N THR A 434 -3.60 21.91 -3.07
CA THR A 434 -2.52 21.59 -2.14
C THR A 434 -1.75 20.36 -2.62
N PHE A 435 -2.44 19.31 -3.06
CA PHE A 435 -1.77 18.12 -3.61
C PHE A 435 -0.85 18.47 -4.78
N VAL A 436 -1.33 19.24 -5.76
CA VAL A 436 -0.53 19.62 -6.94
C VAL A 436 0.69 20.45 -6.54
N ARG A 437 0.53 21.40 -5.59
CA ARG A 437 1.64 22.22 -5.09
C ARG A 437 2.71 21.37 -4.41
N GLU A 438 2.31 20.46 -3.55
CA GLU A 438 3.22 19.55 -2.86
C GLU A 438 3.92 18.59 -3.82
N LEU A 439 3.16 18.01 -4.77
CA LEU A 439 3.72 17.14 -5.80
C LEU A 439 4.75 17.88 -6.66
N TYR A 440 4.41 19.09 -7.10
CA TYR A 440 5.32 19.90 -7.90
C TYR A 440 6.60 20.24 -7.14
N ALA A 441 6.47 20.66 -5.88
CA ALA A 441 7.62 20.97 -5.03
C ALA A 441 8.52 19.74 -4.83
N TYR A 442 7.93 18.58 -4.55
CA TYR A 442 8.63 17.32 -4.39
C TYR A 442 9.40 16.92 -5.65
N MET A 443 8.74 16.96 -6.82
CA MET A 443 9.35 16.62 -8.11
C MET A 443 10.48 17.58 -8.49
N HIS A 444 10.36 18.87 -8.12
CA HIS A 444 11.39 19.88 -8.36
C HIS A 444 12.60 19.74 -7.45
N ALA A 445 12.39 19.39 -6.18
CA ALA A 445 13.49 19.13 -5.24
C ALA A 445 14.37 17.97 -5.70
N GLN A 446 13.77 16.94 -6.30
CA GLN A 446 14.50 15.79 -6.84
C GLN A 446 15.28 16.06 -8.13
N ARG A 447 14.93 17.12 -8.87
CA ARG A 447 15.60 17.49 -10.14
C ARG A 447 16.82 18.40 -9.96
N LYS A 448 17.05 18.95 -8.76
CA LYS A 448 18.28 19.71 -8.51
C LYS A 448 19.46 18.73 -8.50
N PRO A 449 20.57 19.02 -9.26
CA PRO A 449 21.76 18.18 -9.22
C PRO A 449 22.23 18.04 -7.77
N ALA A 450 22.55 16.83 -7.37
CA ALA A 450 23.08 16.55 -6.05
C ALA A 450 24.49 17.15 -5.92
N ASP A 451 24.60 18.39 -5.45
CA ASP A 451 25.83 18.96 -4.90
C ASP A 451 26.09 18.45 -3.46
N ASN A 452 25.52 17.30 -3.13
CA ASN A 452 25.76 16.64 -1.84
C ASN A 452 26.69 15.44 -2.05
N PRO A 453 27.93 15.48 -1.54
CA PRO A 453 28.93 14.43 -1.72
C PRO A 453 28.52 13.05 -1.18
N ASN A 454 27.49 12.96 -0.35
CA ASN A 454 26.99 11.70 0.25
C ASN A 454 26.02 10.90 -0.64
N HIS A 455 25.61 11.41 -1.82
CA HIS A 455 24.67 10.71 -2.69
C HIS A 455 25.33 9.73 -3.69
N LYS A 456 26.67 9.70 -3.80
CA LYS A 456 27.38 8.86 -4.78
C LYS A 456 27.45 7.37 -4.43
N SER A 457 27.02 6.95 -3.24
CA SER A 457 27.10 5.54 -2.81
C SER A 457 25.87 4.69 -3.11
N ARG A 458 24.71 5.29 -3.45
CA ARG A 458 23.45 4.55 -3.66
C ARG A 458 23.13 4.14 -5.11
N ALA A 459 23.84 4.67 -6.11
CA ALA A 459 23.52 4.45 -7.54
C ALA A 459 24.17 3.20 -8.18
N LYS A 460 24.81 2.31 -7.42
CA LYS A 460 25.50 1.12 -7.96
C LYS A 460 25.00 -0.23 -7.50
N ARG A 461 23.80 -0.33 -6.90
CA ARG A 461 23.20 -1.62 -6.55
C ARG A 461 21.71 -1.61 -6.90
N HIS A 462 21.44 -1.79 -8.18
CA HIS A 462 20.20 -2.36 -8.72
C HIS A 462 20.57 -3.21 -9.92
#